data_97250615428ef9626cb6ced7f52a4e7d
#
_entry.id   97250615428ef9626cb6ced7f52a4e7d
#
_cell.length_a   1.000
_cell.length_b   1.000
_cell.length_c   1.000
_cell.angle_alpha   90.00
_cell.angle_beta   90.00
_cell.angle_gamma   90.00
#
_symmetry.space_group_name_H-M   'P 1'
#
loop_
_entity.id
_entity.type
_entity.pdbx_description
1 polymer ?
#
loop_
_entity_poly.entity_id
_entity_poly.type
_entity_poly.pdbx_seq_one_letter_code
_entity_poly.pdbx_strand_id
1 'polypeptide(L)'
;GREITLDDIEAGGHFGELAAIDGQPRSASVMALTRCSVAIMSQEHFLQLVDKNPSVALKVMRGLASIIRNSTERIMDLSTLAANNRVQADLLRQALNNRDGDNSASISPIPMHADIASRVSTTRETVARVMNDLARQGILERQKNVLVVQDVSRLQEMIEEVRGE
;
A
#
# COMPACT_ATOMS: atom_id res chain seq x y z
N GLY A 1 -17.53 6.43 12.65
CA GLY A 1 -17.04 6.84 11.35
C GLY A 1 -16.38 5.66 10.65
N ARG A 2 -16.30 5.67 9.33
CA ARG A 2 -15.52 4.66 8.60
C ARG A 2 -14.03 4.94 8.83
N GLU A 3 -13.28 3.96 9.29
CA GLU A 3 -11.83 4.01 9.27
C GLU A 3 -11.33 3.75 7.85
N ILE A 4 -10.32 4.49 7.42
CA ILE A 4 -9.66 4.33 6.12
C ILE A 4 -8.21 3.99 6.39
N THR A 5 -7.77 2.83 5.94
CA THR A 5 -6.36 2.45 5.97
C THR A 5 -5.62 3.18 4.86
N LEU A 6 -4.63 3.97 5.22
CA LEU A 6 -3.82 4.73 4.27
C LEU A 6 -2.69 3.87 3.71
N ASP A 7 -1.90 3.25 4.59
CA ASP A 7 -0.76 2.43 4.21
C ASP A 7 -0.35 1.48 5.34
N ASP A 8 0.39 0.42 5.02
CA ASP A 8 1.03 -0.48 5.96
C ASP A 8 2.55 -0.20 5.96
N ILE A 9 3.11 0.06 7.15
CA ILE A 9 4.51 0.42 7.30
C ILE A 9 5.29 -0.80 7.78
N GLU A 10 6.26 -1.22 6.99
CA GLU A 10 7.11 -2.37 7.27
C GLU A 10 8.35 -2.01 8.11
N ALA A 11 9.08 -3.05 8.53
CA ALA A 11 10.33 -2.89 9.27
C ALA A 11 11.34 -2.05 8.46
N GLY A 12 11.95 -1.06 9.13
CA GLY A 12 12.84 -0.09 8.48
C GLY A 12 12.12 1.11 7.85
N GLY A 13 10.79 1.10 7.82
CA GLY A 13 9.98 2.25 7.43
C GLY A 13 9.98 3.37 8.48
N HIS A 14 9.45 4.52 8.12
CA HIS A 14 9.30 5.66 9.03
C HIS A 14 7.92 6.30 8.84
N PHE A 15 7.47 7.03 9.85
CA PHE A 15 6.22 7.77 9.84
C PHE A 15 6.28 9.01 10.71
N GLY A 16 5.38 9.97 10.43
CA GLY A 16 5.28 11.21 11.17
C GLY A 16 6.23 12.30 10.69
N GLU A 17 6.90 12.09 9.55
CA GLU A 17 7.77 13.05 8.90
C GLU A 17 7.04 14.32 8.48
N LEU A 18 5.75 14.22 8.03
CA LEU A 18 4.95 15.37 7.64
C LEU A 18 4.88 16.39 8.76
N ALA A 19 4.43 15.97 9.94
CA ALA A 19 4.32 16.84 11.11
C ALA A 19 5.70 17.36 11.58
N ALA A 20 6.78 16.60 11.33
CA ALA A 20 8.13 17.04 11.64
C ALA A 20 8.64 18.12 10.65
N ILE A 21 8.20 18.07 9.39
CA ILE A 21 8.59 19.01 8.34
C ILE A 21 7.81 20.32 8.44
N ASP A 22 6.48 20.24 8.56
CA ASP A 22 5.58 21.41 8.45
C ASP A 22 5.04 21.95 9.79
N GLY A 23 5.33 21.25 10.90
CA GLY A 23 4.86 21.64 12.24
C GLY A 23 3.36 21.47 12.46
N GLN A 24 2.65 20.83 11.52
CA GLN A 24 1.21 20.60 11.64
C GLN A 24 0.91 19.39 12.55
N PRO A 25 -0.32 19.23 13.03
CA PRO A 25 -0.73 18.02 13.74
C PRO A 25 -0.51 16.74 12.91
N ARG A 26 -0.44 15.59 13.60
CA ARG A 26 -0.36 14.28 12.91
C ARG A 26 -1.52 14.12 11.93
N SER A 27 -1.21 13.77 10.69
CA SER A 27 -2.19 13.62 9.60
C SER A 27 -3.01 12.33 9.71
N ALA A 28 -2.51 11.32 10.43
CA ALA A 28 -3.16 10.04 10.63
C ALA A 28 -2.78 9.41 11.96
N SER A 29 -3.60 8.47 12.43
CA SER A 29 -3.26 7.57 13.53
C SER A 29 -2.42 6.40 13.01
N VAL A 30 -1.52 5.90 13.86
CA VAL A 30 -0.72 4.70 13.55
C VAL A 30 -1.03 3.63 14.58
N MET A 31 -1.29 2.40 14.11
CA MET A 31 -1.63 1.26 14.95
C MET A 31 -0.67 0.10 14.66
N ALA A 32 -0.14 -0.54 15.70
CA ALA A 32 0.70 -1.71 15.55
C ALA A 32 -0.15 -2.94 15.19
N LEU A 33 0.09 -3.54 14.03
CA LEU A 33 -0.56 -4.78 13.60
C LEU A 33 0.14 -6.03 14.15
N THR A 34 1.44 -5.91 14.45
CA THR A 34 2.27 -6.96 15.03
C THR A 34 3.11 -6.38 16.18
N ARG A 35 3.82 -7.24 16.89
CA ARG A 35 4.80 -6.76 17.89
C ARG A 35 5.94 -6.04 17.17
N CYS A 36 6.15 -4.77 17.49
CA CYS A 36 7.17 -3.93 16.89
C CYS A 36 7.97 -3.16 17.92
N SER A 37 9.15 -2.71 17.52
CA SER A 37 9.98 -1.75 18.26
C SER A 37 10.15 -0.52 17.40
N VAL A 38 9.96 0.67 17.97
CA VAL A 38 10.10 1.96 17.27
C VAL A 38 11.17 2.80 17.94
N ALA A 39 12.00 3.45 17.13
CA ALA A 39 12.89 4.52 17.57
C ALA A 39 12.15 5.86 17.39
N ILE A 40 12.18 6.70 18.41
CA ILE A 40 11.51 8.00 18.41
C ILE A 40 12.56 9.10 18.24
N MET A 41 12.28 10.05 17.35
CA MET A 41 13.11 11.23 17.15
C MET A 41 12.24 12.49 17.31
N SER A 42 12.77 13.52 18.00
CA SER A 42 12.10 14.81 18.09
C SER A 42 12.11 15.53 16.75
N GLN A 43 11.19 16.46 16.53
CA GLN A 43 11.15 17.30 15.34
C GLN A 43 12.47 18.04 15.13
N GLU A 44 13.02 18.62 16.18
CA GLU A 44 14.28 19.36 16.11
C GLU A 44 15.45 18.48 15.63
N HIS A 45 15.61 17.28 16.21
CA HIS A 45 16.64 16.36 15.80
C HIS A 45 16.43 15.85 14.36
N PHE A 46 15.18 15.62 13.96
CA PHE A 46 14.86 15.23 12.59
C PHE A 46 15.26 16.31 11.59
N LEU A 47 14.90 17.57 11.85
CA LEU A 47 15.27 18.69 10.97
C LEU A 47 16.78 18.90 10.90
N GLN A 48 17.48 18.80 12.04
CA GLN A 48 18.96 18.85 12.06
C GLN A 48 19.59 17.70 11.27
N LEU A 49 19.01 16.48 11.34
CA LEU A 49 19.48 15.33 10.59
C LEU A 49 19.35 15.55 9.08
N VAL A 50 18.19 16.03 8.64
CA VAL A 50 17.89 16.34 7.25
C VAL A 50 18.79 17.45 6.71
N ASP A 51 18.98 18.53 7.49
CA ASP A 51 19.82 19.66 7.12
C ASP A 51 21.30 19.26 6.93
N LYS A 52 21.83 18.46 7.86
CA LYS A 52 23.23 18.03 7.83
C LYS A 52 23.52 16.87 6.87
N ASN A 53 22.51 16.19 6.37
CA ASN A 53 22.67 14.98 5.57
C ASN A 53 21.82 15.01 4.29
N PRO A 54 22.33 15.53 3.18
CA PRO A 54 21.60 15.64 1.92
C PRO A 54 21.07 14.28 1.39
N SER A 55 21.76 13.18 1.68
CA SER A 55 21.31 11.84 1.32
C SER A 55 20.05 11.42 2.08
N VAL A 56 19.94 11.80 3.34
CA VAL A 56 18.72 11.57 4.16
C VAL A 56 17.58 12.45 3.64
N ALA A 57 17.86 13.74 3.37
CA ALA A 57 16.89 14.65 2.77
C ALA A 57 16.31 14.09 1.47
N LEU A 58 17.18 13.60 0.57
CA LEU A 58 16.77 13.01 -0.69
C LEU A 58 15.92 11.73 -0.49
N LYS A 59 16.26 10.89 0.49
CA LYS A 59 15.48 9.70 0.84
C LYS A 59 14.08 10.07 1.33
N VAL A 60 13.97 11.07 2.20
CA VAL A 60 12.67 11.59 2.67
C VAL A 60 11.85 12.14 1.51
N MET A 61 12.44 12.98 0.65
CA MET A 61 11.75 13.54 -0.52
C MET A 61 11.27 12.44 -1.49
N ARG A 62 12.05 11.39 -1.72
CA ARG A 62 11.61 10.23 -2.54
C ARG A 62 10.43 9.50 -1.91
N GLY A 63 10.44 9.32 -0.57
CA GLY A 63 9.31 8.77 0.17
C GLY A 63 8.03 9.60 -0.03
N LEU A 64 8.12 10.91 0.16
CA LEU A 64 7.00 11.83 -0.06
C LEU A 64 6.50 11.81 -1.52
N ALA A 65 7.40 11.78 -2.49
CA ALA A 65 7.03 11.66 -3.90
C ALA A 65 6.28 10.35 -4.18
N SER A 66 6.70 9.24 -3.57
CA SER A 66 5.99 7.96 -3.67
C SER A 66 4.60 8.03 -3.05
N ILE A 67 4.46 8.62 -1.86
CA ILE A 67 3.15 8.81 -1.20
C ILE A 67 2.21 9.65 -2.08
N ILE A 68 2.70 10.72 -2.69
CA ILE A 68 1.90 11.57 -3.59
C ILE A 68 1.43 10.78 -4.80
N ARG A 69 2.31 10.03 -5.48
CA ARG A 69 1.94 9.22 -6.65
C ARG A 69 0.90 8.18 -6.28
N ASN A 70 1.13 7.41 -5.22
CA ASN A 70 0.20 6.38 -4.75
C ASN A 70 -1.17 6.98 -4.37
N SER A 71 -1.18 8.16 -3.76
CA SER A 71 -2.41 8.85 -3.40
C SER A 71 -3.17 9.32 -4.64
N THR A 72 -2.47 9.86 -5.63
CA THR A 72 -3.06 10.29 -6.91
C THR A 72 -3.67 9.12 -7.66
N GLU A 73 -2.94 7.99 -7.77
CA GLU A 73 -3.47 6.77 -8.37
C GLU A 73 -4.73 6.26 -7.66
N ARG A 74 -4.73 6.26 -6.31
CA ARG A 74 -5.92 5.88 -5.54
C ARG A 74 -7.12 6.80 -5.79
N ILE A 75 -6.89 8.10 -5.92
CA ILE A 75 -7.96 9.05 -6.25
C ILE A 75 -8.51 8.76 -7.65
N MET A 76 -7.64 8.49 -8.62
CA MET A 76 -8.05 8.09 -9.96
C MET A 76 -8.84 6.79 -9.94
N ASP A 77 -8.34 5.75 -9.26
CA ASP A 77 -9.03 4.46 -9.11
C ASP A 77 -10.43 4.63 -8.49
N LEU A 78 -10.55 5.45 -7.44
CA LEU A 78 -11.83 5.73 -6.80
C LEU A 78 -12.82 6.46 -7.72
N SER A 79 -12.31 7.27 -8.64
CA SER A 79 -13.11 8.08 -9.55
C SER A 79 -13.52 7.33 -10.82
N THR A 80 -12.71 6.37 -11.28
CA THR A 80 -12.85 5.74 -12.60
C THR A 80 -13.18 4.26 -12.55
N LEU A 81 -12.76 3.53 -11.49
CA LEU A 81 -12.90 2.08 -11.44
C LEU A 81 -14.11 1.62 -10.63
N ALA A 82 -14.75 0.56 -11.10
CA ALA A 82 -15.73 -0.18 -10.31
C ALA A 82 -15.08 -0.86 -9.08
N ALA A 83 -15.86 -1.17 -8.05
CA ALA A 83 -15.36 -1.72 -6.78
C ALA A 83 -14.50 -2.99 -6.95
N ASN A 84 -14.87 -3.89 -7.88
CA ASN A 84 -14.09 -5.10 -8.16
C ASN A 84 -12.71 -4.77 -8.71
N ASN A 85 -12.64 -3.83 -9.66
CA ASN A 85 -11.38 -3.43 -10.31
C ASN A 85 -10.47 -2.66 -9.35
N ARG A 86 -11.05 -1.91 -8.40
CA ARG A 86 -10.25 -1.27 -7.32
C ARG A 86 -9.58 -2.29 -6.41
N VAL A 87 -10.25 -3.42 -6.12
CA VAL A 87 -9.62 -4.52 -5.37
C VAL A 87 -8.46 -5.12 -6.16
N GLN A 88 -8.63 -5.34 -7.47
CA GLN A 88 -7.57 -5.84 -8.35
C GLN A 88 -6.39 -4.85 -8.42
N ALA A 89 -6.66 -3.56 -8.56
CA ALA A 89 -5.64 -2.50 -8.58
C ALA A 89 -4.85 -2.41 -7.26
N ASP A 90 -5.51 -2.57 -6.10
CA ASP A 90 -4.84 -2.61 -4.80
C ASP A 90 -3.93 -3.84 -4.66
N LEU A 91 -4.40 -5.01 -5.09
CA LEU A 91 -3.59 -6.24 -5.12
C LEU A 91 -2.40 -6.13 -6.07
N LEU A 92 -2.58 -5.55 -7.26
CA LEU A 92 -1.48 -5.28 -8.19
C LEU A 92 -0.43 -4.36 -7.58
N ARG A 93 -0.85 -3.27 -6.93
CA ARG A 93 0.07 -2.33 -6.27
C ARG A 93 0.89 -3.01 -5.18
N GLN A 94 0.26 -3.87 -4.37
CA GLN A 94 0.98 -4.66 -3.38
C GLN A 94 1.94 -5.66 -4.04
N ALA A 95 1.53 -6.32 -5.13
CA ALA A 95 2.38 -7.24 -5.87
C ALA A 95 3.61 -6.55 -6.46
N LEU A 96 3.44 -5.36 -7.05
CA LEU A 96 4.55 -4.59 -7.63
C LEU A 96 5.60 -4.17 -6.59
N ASN A 97 5.17 -3.93 -5.35
CA ASN A 97 6.06 -3.61 -4.24
C ASN A 97 6.77 -4.85 -3.64
N ASN A 98 6.26 -6.05 -3.91
CA ASN A 98 6.72 -7.32 -3.33
C ASN A 98 7.05 -8.37 -4.39
N ARG A 99 7.69 -7.97 -5.50
CA ARG A 99 8.08 -8.91 -6.57
C ARG A 99 9.16 -9.88 -6.12
N ASP A 100 8.93 -11.17 -6.35
CA ASP A 100 9.86 -12.27 -6.04
C ASP A 100 10.56 -12.84 -7.28
N GLY A 101 10.19 -12.38 -8.48
CA GLY A 101 10.66 -12.88 -9.76
C GLY A 101 10.14 -12.02 -10.92
N ASP A 102 10.26 -12.56 -12.14
CA ASP A 102 9.88 -11.81 -13.34
C ASP A 102 8.37 -11.53 -13.43
N ASN A 103 7.53 -12.47 -13.00
CA ASN A 103 6.07 -12.36 -13.12
C ASN A 103 5.30 -12.85 -11.87
N SER A 104 5.95 -12.97 -10.72
CA SER A 104 5.31 -13.37 -9.46
C SER A 104 5.63 -12.43 -8.32
N ALA A 105 4.78 -12.45 -7.29
CA ALA A 105 4.96 -11.64 -6.09
C ALA A 105 4.39 -12.35 -4.85
N SER A 106 5.03 -12.17 -3.70
CA SER A 106 4.62 -12.74 -2.41
C SER A 106 4.25 -11.64 -1.42
N ILE A 107 2.97 -11.52 -1.13
CA ILE A 107 2.45 -10.55 -0.17
C ILE A 107 2.37 -11.21 1.22
N SER A 108 3.17 -10.71 2.16
CA SER A 108 3.23 -11.23 3.52
C SER A 108 3.24 -10.09 4.55
N PRO A 109 2.44 -10.17 5.62
CA PRO A 109 1.41 -11.19 5.88
C PRO A 109 0.24 -11.10 4.89
N ILE A 110 -0.59 -12.16 4.83
CA ILE A 110 -1.81 -12.11 3.99
C ILE A 110 -2.67 -10.94 4.45
N PRO A 111 -3.01 -9.98 3.55
CA PRO A 111 -3.83 -8.84 3.92
C PRO A 111 -5.24 -9.26 4.32
N MET A 112 -5.75 -8.70 5.41
CA MET A 112 -7.13 -8.97 5.82
C MET A 112 -8.11 -8.33 4.83
N HIS A 113 -9.21 -9.03 4.54
CA HIS A 113 -10.26 -8.49 3.65
C HIS A 113 -10.80 -7.14 4.14
N ALA A 114 -10.78 -6.91 5.47
CA ALA A 114 -11.20 -5.65 6.06
C ALA A 114 -10.28 -4.49 5.66
N ASP A 115 -8.97 -4.73 5.64
CA ASP A 115 -7.98 -3.70 5.33
C ASP A 115 -8.02 -3.35 3.85
N ILE A 116 -8.09 -4.35 2.96
CA ILE A 116 -8.31 -4.12 1.53
C ILE A 116 -9.62 -3.35 1.31
N ALA A 117 -10.72 -3.79 1.93
CA ALA A 117 -12.02 -3.13 1.80
C ALA A 117 -11.98 -1.66 2.25
N SER A 118 -11.26 -1.38 3.33
CA SER A 118 -11.04 -0.02 3.84
C SER A 118 -10.21 0.83 2.86
N ARG A 119 -9.11 0.27 2.32
CA ARG A 119 -8.23 0.99 1.37
C ARG A 119 -8.93 1.37 0.06
N VAL A 120 -9.81 0.50 -0.45
CA VAL A 120 -10.46 0.69 -1.75
C VAL A 120 -11.93 1.13 -1.67
N SER A 121 -12.40 1.50 -0.48
CA SER A 121 -13.77 1.95 -0.22
C SER A 121 -14.84 0.98 -0.75
N THR A 122 -14.74 -0.30 -0.34
CA THR A 122 -15.71 -1.36 -0.68
C THR A 122 -16.09 -2.20 0.54
N THR A 123 -16.73 -3.35 0.34
CA THR A 123 -17.13 -4.28 1.39
C THR A 123 -16.21 -5.51 1.45
N ARG A 124 -16.13 -6.17 2.61
CA ARG A 124 -15.36 -7.41 2.80
C ARG A 124 -15.85 -8.52 1.87
N GLU A 125 -17.13 -8.58 1.63
CA GLU A 125 -17.78 -9.55 0.73
C GLU A 125 -17.33 -9.35 -0.72
N THR A 126 -17.21 -8.09 -1.16
CA THR A 126 -16.68 -7.75 -2.48
C THR A 126 -15.24 -8.19 -2.61
N VAL A 127 -14.40 -7.91 -1.60
CA VAL A 127 -12.99 -8.35 -1.57
C VAL A 127 -12.91 -9.88 -1.62
N ALA A 128 -13.66 -10.59 -0.77
CA ALA A 128 -13.65 -12.06 -0.74
C ALA A 128 -14.05 -12.65 -2.11
N ARG A 129 -15.09 -12.09 -2.75
CA ARG A 129 -15.53 -12.53 -4.08
C ARG A 129 -14.42 -12.34 -5.13
N VAL A 130 -13.83 -11.15 -5.20
CA VAL A 130 -12.77 -10.85 -6.17
C VAL A 130 -11.54 -11.74 -5.95
N MET A 131 -11.10 -11.91 -4.71
CA MET A 131 -9.95 -12.79 -4.41
C MET A 131 -10.22 -14.26 -4.80
N ASN A 132 -11.46 -14.76 -4.55
CA ASN A 132 -11.85 -16.09 -4.96
C ASN A 132 -11.91 -16.22 -6.50
N ASP A 133 -12.37 -15.18 -7.20
CA ASP A 133 -12.40 -15.18 -8.67
C ASP A 133 -10.99 -15.20 -9.26
N LEU A 134 -10.06 -14.41 -8.73
CA LEU A 134 -8.66 -14.42 -9.14
C LEU A 134 -7.96 -15.76 -8.80
N ALA A 135 -8.31 -16.37 -7.67
CA ALA A 135 -7.78 -17.70 -7.31
C ALA A 135 -8.29 -18.78 -8.27
N ARG A 136 -9.56 -18.73 -8.67
CA ARG A 136 -10.10 -19.67 -9.69
C ARG A 136 -9.45 -19.52 -11.05
N GLN A 137 -8.98 -18.32 -11.38
CA GLN A 137 -8.24 -18.03 -12.61
C GLN A 137 -6.75 -18.38 -12.51
N GLY A 138 -6.28 -18.86 -11.35
CA GLY A 138 -4.86 -19.18 -11.13
C GLY A 138 -3.96 -17.96 -10.96
N ILE A 139 -4.52 -16.75 -10.83
CA ILE A 139 -3.75 -15.50 -10.65
C ILE A 139 -3.32 -15.34 -9.20
N LEU A 140 -4.14 -15.79 -8.24
CA LEU A 140 -3.82 -15.76 -6.81
C LEU A 140 -3.76 -17.16 -6.23
N GLU A 141 -2.82 -17.38 -5.32
CA GLU A 141 -2.72 -18.59 -4.51
C GLU A 141 -2.44 -18.24 -3.05
N ARG A 142 -3.20 -18.86 -2.13
CA ARG A 142 -2.95 -18.70 -0.70
C ARG A 142 -2.06 -19.81 -0.18
N GLN A 143 -0.87 -19.49 0.31
CA GLN A 143 0.11 -20.42 0.86
C GLN A 143 0.41 -20.08 2.32
N LYS A 144 -0.03 -20.90 3.28
CA LYS A 144 0.17 -20.69 4.73
C LYS A 144 -0.12 -19.23 5.15
N ASN A 145 0.92 -18.41 5.28
CA ASN A 145 0.85 -17.01 5.72
C ASN A 145 1.15 -16.00 4.60
N VAL A 146 1.23 -16.46 3.35
CA VAL A 146 1.59 -15.64 2.19
C VAL A 146 0.48 -15.72 1.15
N LEU A 147 0.16 -14.60 0.55
CA LEU A 147 -0.66 -14.52 -0.65
C LEU A 147 0.27 -14.36 -1.85
N VAL A 148 0.31 -15.38 -2.69
CA VAL A 148 1.14 -15.37 -3.90
C VAL A 148 0.30 -14.87 -5.08
N VAL A 149 0.79 -13.85 -5.76
CA VAL A 149 0.32 -13.45 -7.09
C VAL A 149 1.16 -14.20 -8.10
N GLN A 150 0.57 -15.20 -8.75
CA GLN A 150 1.25 -16.12 -9.68
C GLN A 150 1.49 -15.49 -11.05
N ASP A 151 0.65 -14.53 -11.44
CA ASP A 151 0.72 -13.86 -12.74
C ASP A 151 0.41 -12.37 -12.59
N VAL A 152 1.48 -11.60 -12.31
CA VAL A 152 1.41 -10.15 -12.13
C VAL A 152 1.06 -9.45 -13.44
N SER A 153 1.59 -9.94 -14.57
CA SER A 153 1.32 -9.36 -15.90
C SER A 153 -0.14 -9.51 -16.26
N ARG A 154 -0.74 -10.67 -16.03
CA ARG A 154 -2.17 -10.88 -16.30
C ARG A 154 -3.06 -9.99 -15.43
N LEU A 155 -2.70 -9.84 -14.15
CA LEU A 155 -3.42 -8.94 -13.25
C LEU A 155 -3.30 -7.47 -13.71
N GLN A 156 -2.16 -7.09 -14.24
CA GLN A 156 -1.93 -5.75 -14.80
C GLN A 156 -2.77 -5.53 -16.06
N GLU A 157 -2.75 -6.45 -17.03
CA GLU A 157 -3.56 -6.39 -18.26
C GLU A 157 -5.05 -6.20 -17.96
N MET A 158 -5.59 -6.96 -16.98
CA MET A 158 -7.00 -6.83 -16.57
C MET A 158 -7.37 -5.41 -16.10
N ILE A 159 -6.43 -4.68 -15.52
CA ILE A 159 -6.66 -3.32 -15.02
C ILE A 159 -6.49 -2.31 -16.16
N GLU A 160 -5.50 -2.49 -17.03
CA GLU A 160 -5.26 -1.65 -18.22
C GLU A 160 -6.46 -1.71 -19.18
N GLU A 161 -7.01 -2.92 -19.44
CA GLU A 161 -8.22 -3.10 -20.25
C GLU A 161 -9.41 -2.26 -19.72
N VAL A 162 -9.55 -2.12 -18.41
CA VAL A 162 -10.66 -1.36 -17.80
C VAL A 162 -10.37 0.14 -17.77
N ARG A 163 -9.11 0.53 -17.66
CA ARG A 163 -8.70 1.95 -17.70
C ARG A 163 -8.76 2.52 -19.12
N GLY A 164 -8.75 1.66 -20.15
CA GLY A 164 -8.73 2.05 -21.54
C GLY A 164 -7.34 2.51 -22.01
N GLU A 165 -6.30 1.99 -21.39
CA GLU A 165 -4.89 2.19 -21.70
C GLU A 165 -4.37 1.11 -22.67
#